data_4ac2df47e19f399e7400928aa8525ed3
#
_entry.id   4ac2df47e19f399e7400928aa8525ed3
#
_cell.length_a   1.000
_cell.length_b   1.000
_cell.length_c   1.000
_cell.angle_alpha   90.00
_cell.angle_beta   90.00
_cell.angle_gamma   90.00
#
_symmetry.space_group_name_H-M   'P 1'
#
loop_
_entity.id
_entity.type
_entity.pdbx_description
1 polymer ?
#
loop_
_entity_poly.entity_id
_entity_poly.type
_entity_poly.pdbx_seq_one_letter_code
_entity_poly.pdbx_strand_id
1 'polypeptide(L)'
;MTFPRSARFCALGLAALAFGLGAPAQADGDVTCNAGPQSGWAKMSKLKKKAWLEEWKLLKMQVEGDCYEVYARTKDGQSIEAFFHPVTLKKLVVFRRGQEIYRAEGFTG
;
A
#
# COMPACT_ATOMS: atom_id res chain seq x y z
N MET A 1 31.99 -36.03 -20.24
CA MET A 1 31.57 -35.62 -20.17
C MET A 1 30.78 -35.25 -19.57
N THR A 2 30.53 -35.19 -19.42
CA THR A 2 29.68 -34.72 -18.90
C THR A 2 29.42 -33.77 -18.36
N PHE A 3 29.13 -33.33 -18.32
CA PHE A 3 28.66 -32.39 -17.86
C PHE A 3 28.04 -31.77 -17.65
N PRO A 4 28.08 -31.56 -17.67
CA PRO A 4 27.57 -30.74 -17.52
C PRO A 4 26.59 -30.61 -17.13
N ARG A 5 26.16 -30.91 -17.33
CA ARG A 5 25.15 -30.76 -17.01
C ARG A 5 24.94 -30.35 -15.97
N SER A 6 24.97 -30.38 -15.65
CA SER A 6 24.63 -29.99 -14.60
C SER A 6 24.36 -28.85 -14.49
N ALA A 7 24.55 -28.51 -14.86
CA ALA A 7 24.30 -27.33 -14.71
C ALA A 7 23.08 -26.98 -14.92
N ARG A 8 22.76 -27.56 -15.32
CA ARG A 8 21.66 -27.19 -15.47
C ARG A 8 20.93 -26.93 -14.53
N PHE A 9 21.00 -26.87 -14.12
CA PHE A 9 20.14 -26.44 -13.34
C PHE A 9 19.97 -25.59 -12.68
N CYS A 10 20.37 -25.59 -12.71
CA CYS A 10 20.17 -24.77 -12.07
C CYS A 10 19.59 -24.02 -12.24
N ALA A 11 19.55 -24.14 -12.88
CA ALA A 11 18.88 -23.34 -13.12
C ALA A 11 17.94 -23.21 -12.70
N LEU A 12 17.87 -23.66 -12.65
CA LEU A 12 16.91 -23.43 -12.38
C LEU A 12 16.51 -22.97 -11.41
N GLY A 13 16.79 -23.18 -11.10
CA GLY A 13 16.25 -22.69 -10.28
C GLY A 13 16.20 -21.89 -10.01
N LEU A 14 16.38 -21.67 -10.32
CA LEU A 14 16.08 -20.73 -10.19
C LEU A 14 15.33 -20.24 -10.20
N ALA A 15 15.19 -20.54 -10.56
CA ALA A 15 14.38 -19.98 -10.72
C ALA A 15 13.62 -19.91 -10.05
N ALA A 16 13.54 -20.40 -9.81
CA ALA A 16 12.66 -20.19 -9.24
C ALA A 16 12.64 -19.48 -8.49
N LEU A 17 12.98 -19.35 -8.34
CA LEU A 17 12.77 -18.58 -7.74
C LEU A 17 12.39 -17.78 -7.57
N ALA A 18 12.30 -17.70 -7.64
CA ALA A 18 11.89 -16.87 -7.56
C ALA A 18 11.13 -16.41 -7.50
N PHE A 19 10.82 -16.52 -7.58
CA PHE A 19 9.94 -15.94 -7.51
C PHE A 19 9.31 -15.72 -6.75
N GLY A 20 9.36 -15.92 -6.64
CA GLY A 20 8.61 -15.66 -6.06
C GLY A 20 8.61 -15.14 -5.43
N LEU A 21 8.62 -14.96 -5.33
CA LEU A 21 8.47 -14.45 -4.75
C LEU A 21 8.05 -13.46 -4.58
N GLY A 22 7.93 -13.06 -4.45
CA GLY A 22 7.65 -11.91 -4.20
C GLY A 22 6.37 -11.53 -4.06
N ALA A 23 5.87 -11.84 -4.26
CA ALA A 23 4.76 -11.50 -4.23
C ALA A 23 4.05 -10.92 -3.29
N PRO A 24 4.21 -11.16 -2.35
CA PRO A 24 3.42 -10.87 -1.36
C PRO A 24 3.01 -9.56 -1.19
N ALA A 25 3.53 -8.78 -1.18
CA ALA A 25 3.20 -7.60 -0.71
C ALA A 25 2.33 -6.79 -1.49
N GLN A 26 1.53 -7.26 -2.19
CA GLN A 26 0.78 -6.47 -3.06
C GLN A 26 -0.58 -6.10 -2.61
N ALA A 27 -0.97 -6.51 -1.48
CA ALA A 27 -2.32 -6.29 -1.06
C ALA A 27 -2.71 -4.85 -1.00
N ASP A 28 -1.80 -4.02 -0.55
CA ASP A 28 -2.13 -2.62 -0.39
C ASP A 28 -2.20 -1.88 -1.71
N GLY A 29 -1.72 -2.47 -2.79
CA GLY A 29 -1.78 -1.83 -4.07
C GLY A 29 -3.10 -2.01 -4.77
N ASP A 30 -4.01 -2.74 -4.18
CA ASP A 30 -5.25 -3.04 -4.85
C ASP A 30 -6.40 -2.14 -4.45
N VAL A 31 -6.16 -1.09 -3.73
CA VAL A 31 -7.23 -0.21 -3.28
C VAL A 31 -7.66 0.71 -4.41
N THR A 32 -8.96 0.77 -4.66
CA THR A 32 -9.54 1.62 -5.67
C THR A 32 -10.49 2.60 -5.00
N CYS A 33 -10.28 3.88 -5.23
CA CYS A 33 -11.05 4.91 -4.56
C CYS A 33 -12.19 5.49 -5.38
N ASN A 34 -12.20 5.29 -6.69
CA ASN A 34 -13.20 5.87 -7.59
C ASN A 34 -13.23 7.39 -7.45
N ALA A 35 -12.06 7.97 -7.53
CA ALA A 35 -11.92 9.37 -7.20
C ALA A 35 -12.19 10.34 -8.35
N GLY A 36 -12.30 9.83 -9.57
CA GLY A 36 -12.45 10.70 -10.73
C GLY A 36 -11.14 11.42 -11.05
N PRO A 37 -11.19 12.42 -11.92
CA PRO A 37 -9.96 13.04 -12.41
C PRO A 37 -9.25 13.84 -11.32
N GLN A 38 -7.94 13.86 -11.40
CA GLN A 38 -7.12 14.53 -10.39
C GLN A 38 -7.43 16.00 -10.23
N SER A 39 -7.97 16.63 -11.28
CA SER A 39 -8.31 18.04 -11.18
C SER A 39 -9.35 18.32 -10.09
N GLY A 40 -10.09 17.30 -9.69
CA GLY A 40 -11.09 17.46 -8.63
C GLY A 40 -10.60 17.05 -7.26
N TRP A 41 -9.34 16.67 -7.13
CA TRP A 41 -8.84 16.17 -5.85
C TRP A 41 -8.48 17.32 -4.92
N ALA A 42 -8.63 17.08 -3.64
CA ALA A 42 -8.18 18.02 -2.63
C ALA A 42 -6.66 18.01 -2.58
N LYS A 43 -6.08 19.07 -2.02
CA LYS A 43 -4.63 19.11 -1.90
C LYS A 43 -4.16 18.03 -0.94
N MET A 44 -3.12 17.31 -1.34
CA MET A 44 -2.57 16.26 -0.53
C MET A 44 -2.10 16.77 0.83
N SER A 45 -1.66 18.03 0.89
CA SER A 45 -1.19 18.59 2.16
C SER A 45 -2.27 18.62 3.22
N LYS A 46 -3.54 18.54 2.84
CA LYS A 46 -4.62 18.49 3.83
C LYS A 46 -4.66 17.21 4.60
N LEU A 47 -3.97 16.17 4.12
CA LEU A 47 -3.87 14.94 4.86
C LEU A 47 -3.08 15.09 6.16
N LYS A 48 -2.25 16.12 6.24
CA LYS A 48 -1.50 16.34 7.48
C LYS A 48 -2.44 16.54 8.66
N LYS A 49 -3.53 17.27 8.45
CA LYS A 49 -4.49 17.48 9.51
C LYS A 49 -5.20 16.18 9.85
N LYS A 50 -5.50 15.37 8.85
CA LYS A 50 -6.14 14.08 9.10
C LYS A 50 -5.26 13.19 9.94
N ALA A 51 -3.97 13.14 9.62
CA ALA A 51 -3.03 12.34 10.40
C ALA A 51 -2.92 12.86 11.82
N TRP A 52 -2.90 14.19 11.95
CA TRP A 52 -2.81 14.80 13.28
C TRP A 52 -4.04 14.44 14.14
N LEU A 53 -5.22 14.46 13.53
CA LEU A 53 -6.43 14.09 14.25
C LEU A 53 -6.45 12.63 14.68
N GLU A 54 -5.76 11.77 13.94
CA GLU A 54 -5.63 10.36 14.30
C GLU A 54 -4.52 10.14 15.32
N GLU A 55 -3.76 11.18 15.61
CA GLU A 55 -2.58 11.10 16.47
C GLU A 55 -1.49 10.24 15.82
N TRP A 56 -1.39 10.32 14.51
CA TRP A 56 -0.37 9.59 13.77
C TRP A 56 0.80 10.49 13.48
N LYS A 57 2.00 9.92 13.52
CA LYS A 57 3.18 10.59 13.02
C LYS A 57 3.27 10.30 11.53
N LEU A 58 3.11 11.32 10.72
CA LEU A 58 3.12 11.19 9.28
C LEU A 58 4.54 10.96 8.80
N LEU A 59 4.74 9.91 8.01
CA LEU A 59 6.06 9.60 7.46
C LEU A 59 6.13 9.90 5.97
N LYS A 60 5.06 9.64 5.23
CA LYS A 60 5.07 9.84 3.78
C LYS A 60 3.65 9.93 3.25
N MET A 61 3.46 10.74 2.25
CA MET A 61 2.18 10.82 1.53
C MET A 61 2.47 10.67 0.05
N GLN A 62 1.60 9.98 -0.66
CA GLN A 62 1.77 9.83 -2.11
C GLN A 62 0.44 9.48 -2.76
N VAL A 63 0.42 9.58 -4.08
CA VAL A 63 -0.69 9.08 -4.87
C VAL A 63 -0.40 7.61 -5.14
N GLU A 64 -1.38 6.76 -4.89
CA GLU A 64 -1.28 5.36 -5.21
C GLU A 64 -2.54 4.97 -5.97
N GLY A 65 -2.40 4.66 -7.27
CA GLY A 65 -3.57 4.43 -8.09
C GLY A 65 -4.41 5.69 -8.13
N ASP A 66 -5.67 5.58 -7.77
CA ASP A 66 -6.55 6.74 -7.70
C ASP A 66 -6.88 7.10 -6.25
N CYS A 67 -5.95 6.84 -5.35
CA CYS A 67 -6.12 7.13 -3.93
C CYS A 67 -4.96 7.98 -3.44
N TYR A 68 -5.16 8.63 -2.29
CA TYR A 68 -4.05 9.15 -1.53
C TYR A 68 -3.64 8.10 -0.52
N GLU A 69 -2.35 7.84 -0.43
CA GLU A 69 -1.82 6.88 0.52
C GLU A 69 -0.92 7.57 1.52
N VAL A 70 -1.06 7.22 2.78
CA VAL A 70 -0.27 7.78 3.87
C VAL A 70 0.44 6.64 4.57
N TYR A 71 1.76 6.81 4.75
CA TYR A 71 2.53 5.94 5.61
C TYR A 71 2.72 6.69 6.90
N ALA A 72 2.40 6.08 8.01
CA ALA A 72 2.43 6.77 9.29
C ALA A 72 2.77 5.80 10.42
N ARG A 73 3.04 6.36 11.59
CA ARG A 73 3.24 5.58 12.79
C ARG A 73 2.18 6.00 13.78
N THR A 74 1.50 5.04 14.36
CA THR A 74 0.45 5.35 15.32
C THR A 74 1.05 5.79 16.65
N LYS A 75 0.18 6.26 17.54
CA LYS A 75 0.59 6.74 18.84
C LYS A 75 1.35 5.66 19.63
N ASP A 76 0.97 4.40 19.46
CA ASP A 76 1.64 3.32 20.15
C ASP A 76 2.75 2.67 19.32
N GLY A 77 3.21 3.35 18.29
CA GLY A 77 4.41 2.93 17.56
C GLY A 77 4.21 1.96 16.42
N GLN A 78 2.98 1.70 16.01
CA GLN A 78 2.72 0.77 14.92
C GLN A 78 2.89 1.47 13.57
N SER A 79 3.55 0.81 12.64
CA SER A 79 3.67 1.33 11.27
C SER A 79 2.43 0.92 10.49
N ILE A 80 1.81 1.87 9.84
CA ILE A 80 0.59 1.62 9.08
C ILE A 80 0.62 2.28 7.72
N GLU A 81 -0.24 1.78 6.83
CA GLU A 81 -0.50 2.36 5.53
C GLU A 81 -1.97 2.65 5.47
N ALA A 82 -2.35 3.89 5.20
CA ALA A 82 -3.74 4.28 5.18
C ALA A 82 -4.10 4.90 3.83
N PHE A 83 -5.25 4.55 3.33
CA PHE A 83 -5.74 5.07 2.06
C PHE A 83 -6.90 6.02 2.32
N PHE A 84 -6.84 7.17 1.67
CA PHE A 84 -7.85 8.21 1.81
C PHE A 84 -8.44 8.53 0.45
N HIS A 85 -9.72 8.83 0.43
CA HIS A 85 -10.38 9.29 -0.79
C HIS A 85 -9.81 10.67 -1.13
N PRO A 86 -9.26 10.87 -2.32
CA PRO A 86 -8.59 12.15 -2.60
C PRO A 86 -9.52 13.34 -2.73
N VAL A 87 -10.80 13.13 -2.96
CA VAL A 87 -11.74 14.24 -3.04
C VAL A 87 -12.27 14.60 -1.66
N THR A 88 -12.73 13.62 -0.91
CA THR A 88 -13.38 13.88 0.37
C THR A 88 -12.41 13.84 1.54
N LEU A 89 -11.25 13.22 1.33
CA LEU A 89 -10.25 12.97 2.37
C LEU A 89 -10.77 12.05 3.46
N LYS A 90 -11.76 11.23 3.12
CA LYS A 90 -12.27 10.24 4.06
C LYS A 90 -11.29 9.08 4.16
N LYS A 91 -11.01 8.63 5.37
CA LYS A 91 -10.17 7.46 5.60
C LYS A 91 -10.96 6.24 5.15
N LEU A 92 -10.40 5.45 4.25
CA LEU A 92 -11.11 4.33 3.64
C LEU A 92 -10.66 2.98 4.17
N VAL A 93 -9.37 2.75 4.21
CA VAL A 93 -8.85 1.47 4.68
C VAL A 93 -7.45 1.69 5.24
N VAL A 94 -7.12 0.93 6.27
CA VAL A 94 -5.80 0.99 6.90
C VAL A 94 -5.25 -0.41 7.01
N PHE A 95 -3.99 -0.56 6.64
CA PHE A 95 -3.27 -1.82 6.75
C PHE A 95 -2.13 -1.70 7.74
N ARG A 96 -1.87 -2.78 8.45
CA ARG A 96 -0.68 -2.91 9.27
C ARG A 96 -0.02 -4.22 8.86
N ARG A 97 1.22 -4.13 8.40
CA ARG A 97 1.95 -5.31 7.93
C ARG A 97 1.15 -6.10 6.90
N GLY A 98 0.51 -5.37 5.99
CA GLY A 98 -0.25 -6.00 4.92
C GLY A 98 -1.60 -6.54 5.34
N GLN A 99 -1.98 -6.42 6.59
CA GLN A 99 -3.28 -6.89 7.06
C GLN A 99 -4.21 -5.72 7.31
N GLU A 100 -5.42 -5.83 6.80
CA GLU A 100 -6.40 -4.79 6.97
C GLU A 100 -6.82 -4.70 8.43
N ILE A 101 -6.71 -3.51 9.02
CA ILE A 101 -7.12 -3.30 10.40
C ILE A 101 -8.26 -2.29 10.52
N TYR A 102 -8.64 -1.62 9.43
CA TYR A 102 -9.76 -0.69 9.42
C TYR A 102 -10.33 -0.62 8.02
N ARG A 103 -11.63 -0.54 7.93
CA ARG A 103 -12.31 -0.31 6.64
C ARG A 103 -13.54 0.55 6.92
N ALA A 104 -13.67 1.64 6.17
CA ALA A 104 -14.81 2.52 6.31
C ALA A 104 -16.08 1.76 5.93
N GLU A 105 -17.15 2.04 6.64
CA GLU A 105 -18.43 1.41 6.37
C GLU A 105 -18.85 1.72 4.94
N GLY A 106 -19.26 0.70 4.19
CA GLY A 106 -19.69 0.89 2.83
C GLY A 106 -18.59 0.93 1.79
N PHE A 107 -17.34 0.95 2.21
CA PHE A 107 -16.24 0.99 1.25
C PHE A 107 -15.94 -0.42 0.76
N THR A 108 -16.00 -0.62 -0.55
CA THR A 108 -15.77 -1.94 -1.16
C THR A 108 -14.58 -1.97 -2.11
N GLY A 109 -13.93 -0.85 -2.31
CA GLY A 109 -12.83 -0.71 -3.27
C GLY A 109 -11.50 -1.28 -2.89
#